data_1a3107d8dee369e8930f07e514eef519
#
_entry.id   1a3107d8dee369e8930f07e514eef519
#
_cell.length_a   1.000
_cell.length_b   1.000
_cell.length_c   1.000
_cell.angle_alpha   90.00
_cell.angle_beta   90.00
_cell.angle_gamma   90.00
#
_symmetry.space_group_name_H-M   'P 1'
#
loop_
_entity.id
_entity.type
_entity.pdbx_description
1 polymer ?
#
loop_
_entity_poly.entity_id
_entity_poly.type
_entity_poly.pdbx_seq_one_letter_code
_entity_poly.pdbx_strand_id
1 'polypeptide(L)'
;MAPERVPKLKIPRKRRVQVAVISDVHLGTYGCHAKELLRYLKSIRPQVLVLNGDIVDIWQFSKNYWPPAHMRVVRYLAGLAAKGTKIHYLTGNHDELLRKFAGLRLGQFRLDNKLVLDLPHGRTWLFHGDVFDVTMRHSRWLAKLGGHGYDLLILINRSVNYLLDKLGRPRVALSKLVKERVKSAVAAVSNFEETAATIAADEGYRYVACGHIHQPEIKTLSTEKGDVIYLNSGDWVENLTALEYTLEAGWQLYYYNDDPRMLQTPEAEAADAAEELADANPAALLEGLLAEFKIR
;
A
#
# COMPACT_ATOMS: atom_id res chain seq x y z
N MET A 1 -10.76 -47.21 22.98
CA MET A 1 -10.19 -46.44 21.86
C MET A 1 -9.65 -45.11 22.41
N ALA A 2 -8.34 -44.91 22.36
CA ALA A 2 -7.74 -43.65 22.78
C ALA A 2 -8.02 -42.60 21.69
N PRO A 3 -8.30 -41.32 22.03
CA PRO A 3 -8.55 -40.28 21.08
C PRO A 3 -7.28 -40.04 20.25
N GLU A 4 -7.43 -40.09 18.92
CA GLU A 4 -6.39 -39.81 17.95
C GLU A 4 -5.89 -38.36 18.15
N ARG A 5 -4.60 -38.19 18.46
CA ARG A 5 -4.00 -36.86 18.62
C ARG A 5 -3.96 -36.19 17.27
N VAL A 6 -4.81 -35.19 17.08
CA VAL A 6 -4.73 -34.27 15.93
C VAL A 6 -3.30 -33.73 15.83
N PRO A 7 -2.61 -33.89 14.70
CA PRO A 7 -1.25 -33.39 14.54
C PRO A 7 -1.25 -31.88 14.71
N LYS A 8 -0.47 -31.38 15.69
CA LYS A 8 -0.25 -29.94 15.84
C LYS A 8 0.39 -29.43 14.57
N LEU A 9 -0.33 -28.59 13.80
CA LEU A 9 0.22 -27.87 12.66
C LEU A 9 1.53 -27.19 13.10
N LYS A 10 2.64 -27.56 12.45
CA LYS A 10 3.92 -26.88 12.65
C LYS A 10 3.76 -25.46 12.11
N ILE A 11 3.68 -24.46 13.00
CA ILE A 11 3.71 -23.05 12.62
C ILE A 11 4.97 -22.84 11.77
N PRO A 12 4.86 -22.39 10.50
CA PRO A 12 6.02 -22.19 9.63
C PRO A 12 7.01 -21.25 10.32
N ARG A 13 8.30 -21.59 10.24
CA ARG A 13 9.35 -20.77 10.85
C ARG A 13 9.34 -19.39 10.19
N LYS A 14 9.21 -18.32 10.98
CA LYS A 14 9.21 -16.93 10.47
C LYS A 14 10.45 -16.68 9.61
N ARG A 15 10.27 -16.09 8.43
CA ARG A 15 11.38 -15.68 7.57
C ARG A 15 12.16 -14.54 8.22
N ARG A 16 13.47 -14.62 8.17
CA ARG A 16 14.33 -13.51 8.60
C ARG A 16 14.53 -12.57 7.42
N VAL A 17 14.19 -11.29 7.60
CA VAL A 17 14.47 -10.22 6.65
C VAL A 17 15.23 -9.11 7.37
N GLN A 18 16.22 -8.52 6.73
CA GLN A 18 16.94 -7.40 7.33
C GLN A 18 16.08 -6.16 7.36
N VAL A 19 15.45 -5.84 6.22
CA VAL A 19 14.52 -4.71 6.10
C VAL A 19 13.24 -5.17 5.42
N ALA A 20 12.09 -4.78 5.96
CA ALA A 20 10.81 -4.86 5.28
C ALA A 20 10.25 -3.44 5.12
N VAL A 21 9.70 -3.13 3.95
CA VAL A 21 9.04 -1.85 3.67
C VAL A 21 7.60 -2.13 3.25
N ILE A 22 6.66 -1.49 3.91
CA ILE A 22 5.25 -1.47 3.56
C ILE A 22 4.79 -0.02 3.45
N SER A 23 3.89 0.27 2.53
CA SER A 23 3.28 1.60 2.34
C SER A 23 1.81 1.45 1.99
N ASP A 24 1.11 2.57 1.94
CA ASP A 24 -0.24 2.67 1.38
C ASP A 24 -1.20 1.61 1.98
N VAL A 25 -1.18 1.54 3.31
CA VAL A 25 -2.00 0.58 4.09
C VAL A 25 -3.41 1.11 4.29
N HIS A 26 -3.55 2.42 4.51
CA HIS A 26 -4.81 3.12 4.71
C HIS A 26 -5.67 2.54 5.84
N LEU A 27 -5.06 2.28 7.01
CA LEU A 27 -5.83 1.92 8.20
C LEU A 27 -6.89 2.99 8.50
N GLY A 28 -8.12 2.58 8.72
CA GLY A 28 -9.28 3.47 8.87
C GLY A 28 -10.16 3.53 7.62
N THR A 29 -9.83 2.81 6.55
CA THR A 29 -10.65 2.69 5.33
C THR A 29 -11.17 1.27 5.12
N TYR A 30 -12.26 1.14 4.36
CA TYR A 30 -12.84 -0.17 3.99
C TYR A 30 -11.94 -0.97 3.04
N GLY A 31 -11.12 -0.29 2.22
CA GLY A 31 -10.23 -0.94 1.25
C GLY A 31 -8.99 -1.58 1.88
N CYS A 32 -8.72 -1.34 3.16
CA CYS A 32 -7.52 -1.85 3.81
C CYS A 32 -7.61 -3.36 4.09
N HIS A 33 -6.67 -4.13 3.57
CA HIS A 33 -6.51 -5.56 3.85
C HIS A 33 -5.72 -5.81 5.14
N ALA A 34 -6.24 -5.30 6.28
CA ALA A 34 -5.56 -5.34 7.57
C ALA A 34 -5.29 -6.77 8.09
N LYS A 35 -6.14 -7.75 7.77
CA LYS A 35 -5.96 -9.15 8.17
C LYS A 35 -4.77 -9.78 7.43
N GLU A 36 -4.73 -9.59 6.13
CA GLU A 36 -3.67 -10.05 5.23
C GLU A 36 -2.33 -9.43 5.64
N LEU A 37 -2.32 -8.11 5.89
CA LEU A 37 -1.14 -7.41 6.40
C LEU A 37 -0.67 -8.00 7.73
N LEU A 38 -1.58 -8.26 8.66
CA LEU A 38 -1.22 -8.85 9.95
C LEU A 38 -0.63 -10.26 9.79
N ARG A 39 -1.15 -11.08 8.88
CA ARG A 39 -0.61 -12.41 8.57
C ARG A 39 0.80 -12.29 7.97
N TYR A 40 0.98 -11.39 7.01
CA TYR A 40 2.30 -11.10 6.45
C TYR A 40 3.30 -10.70 7.54
N LEU A 41 2.98 -9.70 8.36
CA LEU A 41 3.85 -9.25 9.46
C LEU A 41 4.16 -10.36 10.46
N LYS A 42 3.20 -11.26 10.73
CA LYS A 42 3.41 -12.44 11.59
C LYS A 42 4.31 -13.49 10.93
N SER A 43 4.42 -13.54 9.62
CA SER A 43 5.23 -14.51 8.86
C SER A 43 6.72 -14.15 8.78
N ILE A 44 7.07 -12.90 9.05
CA ILE A 44 8.42 -12.39 8.97
C ILE A 44 9.00 -12.01 10.35
N ARG A 45 10.31 -11.88 10.40
CA ARG A 45 11.07 -11.35 11.54
C ARG A 45 12.02 -10.28 11.05
N PRO A 46 11.56 -9.04 10.85
CA PRO A 46 12.39 -7.96 10.34
C PRO A 46 13.30 -7.41 11.45
N GLN A 47 14.54 -7.01 11.09
CA GLN A 47 15.39 -6.21 11.97
C GLN A 47 14.96 -4.74 11.92
N VAL A 48 14.62 -4.26 10.72
CA VAL A 48 14.09 -2.93 10.45
C VAL A 48 12.77 -3.08 9.71
N LEU A 49 11.73 -2.40 10.16
CA LEU A 49 10.45 -2.27 9.48
C LEU A 49 10.24 -0.80 9.12
N VAL A 50 10.08 -0.50 7.84
CA VAL A 50 9.76 0.84 7.35
C VAL A 50 8.29 0.89 6.97
N LEU A 51 7.57 1.78 7.61
CA LEU A 51 6.19 2.17 7.32
C LEU A 51 6.28 3.41 6.44
N ASN A 52 6.23 3.22 5.11
CA ASN A 52 6.62 4.25 4.14
C ASN A 52 5.43 5.10 3.67
N GLY A 53 4.73 5.74 4.61
CA GLY A 53 3.64 6.67 4.36
C GLY A 53 2.29 6.02 4.08
N ASP A 54 1.24 6.81 4.29
CA ASP A 54 -0.15 6.43 4.10
C ASP A 54 -0.54 5.14 4.87
N ILE A 55 0.00 5.03 6.09
CA ILE A 55 -0.26 3.88 6.96
C ILE A 55 -1.62 4.03 7.63
N VAL A 56 -1.95 5.24 8.06
CA VAL A 56 -3.23 5.58 8.69
C VAL A 56 -3.90 6.65 7.85
N ASP A 57 -5.13 6.41 7.44
CA ASP A 57 -5.90 7.42 6.72
C ASP A 57 -6.58 8.37 7.72
N ILE A 58 -5.84 9.41 8.13
CA ILE A 58 -6.33 10.39 9.12
C ILE A 58 -7.53 11.18 8.58
N TRP A 59 -7.64 11.34 7.26
CA TRP A 59 -8.77 12.03 6.63
C TRP A 59 -10.10 11.25 6.79
N GLN A 60 -10.05 9.94 6.99
CA GLN A 60 -11.22 9.09 7.17
C GLN A 60 -11.63 8.91 8.65
N PHE A 61 -10.84 9.38 9.61
CA PHE A 61 -11.17 9.28 11.04
C PHE A 61 -12.51 9.90 11.42
N SER A 62 -13.01 10.86 10.65
CA SER A 62 -14.32 11.48 10.90
C SER A 62 -15.52 10.53 10.75
N LYS A 63 -15.31 9.32 10.19
CA LYS A 63 -16.36 8.33 9.90
C LYS A 63 -16.52 7.27 10.99
N ASN A 64 -15.80 7.37 12.09
CA ASN A 64 -15.82 6.38 13.20
C ASN A 64 -15.59 4.92 12.77
N TYR A 65 -14.95 4.70 11.60
CA TYR A 65 -14.65 3.37 11.10
C TYR A 65 -13.25 2.93 11.53
N TRP A 66 -13.19 2.06 12.52
CA TRP A 66 -11.95 1.47 13.01
C TRP A 66 -12.17 0.04 13.49
N PRO A 67 -12.24 -0.93 12.56
CA PRO A 67 -12.52 -2.31 12.91
C PRO A 67 -11.40 -2.94 13.78
N PRO A 68 -11.70 -3.98 14.55
CA PRO A 68 -10.75 -4.67 15.43
C PRO A 68 -9.49 -5.14 14.72
N ALA A 69 -9.58 -5.53 13.43
CA ALA A 69 -8.43 -5.94 12.64
C ALA A 69 -7.38 -4.82 12.51
N HIS A 70 -7.80 -3.56 12.34
CA HIS A 70 -6.90 -2.41 12.26
C HIS A 70 -6.17 -2.20 13.59
N MET A 71 -6.88 -2.28 14.72
CA MET A 71 -6.25 -2.17 16.03
C MET A 71 -5.27 -3.33 16.29
N ARG A 72 -5.55 -4.54 15.78
CA ARG A 72 -4.63 -5.69 15.89
C ARG A 72 -3.32 -5.42 15.14
N VAL A 73 -3.35 -4.77 13.97
CA VAL A 73 -2.12 -4.34 13.26
C VAL A 73 -1.32 -3.37 14.13
N VAL A 74 -1.95 -2.31 14.64
CA VAL A 74 -1.28 -1.30 15.49
C VAL A 74 -0.64 -1.97 16.72
N ARG A 75 -1.38 -2.83 17.42
CA ARG A 75 -0.88 -3.56 18.58
C ARG A 75 0.30 -4.47 18.23
N TYR A 76 0.25 -5.10 17.04
CA TYR A 76 1.33 -5.98 16.60
C TYR A 76 2.60 -5.19 16.29
N LEU A 77 2.49 -4.03 15.63
CA LEU A 77 3.60 -3.11 15.35
C LEU A 77 4.26 -2.62 16.66
N ALA A 78 3.45 -2.20 17.63
CA ALA A 78 3.95 -1.84 18.97
C ALA A 78 4.68 -3.01 19.65
N GLY A 79 4.15 -4.24 19.50
CA GLY A 79 4.79 -5.46 20.00
C GLY A 79 6.11 -5.79 19.33
N LEU A 80 6.27 -5.49 18.02
CA LEU A 80 7.54 -5.63 17.31
C LEU A 80 8.58 -4.65 17.84
N ALA A 81 8.20 -3.38 18.04
CA ALA A 81 9.07 -2.36 18.63
C ALA A 81 9.52 -2.75 20.04
N ALA A 82 8.61 -3.24 20.88
CA ALA A 82 8.92 -3.71 22.23
C ALA A 82 9.89 -4.91 22.23
N LYS A 83 9.92 -5.72 21.17
CA LYS A 83 10.85 -6.85 20.98
C LYS A 83 12.17 -6.48 20.30
N GLY A 84 12.40 -5.19 20.05
CA GLY A 84 13.66 -4.68 19.51
C GLY A 84 13.71 -4.49 18.01
N THR A 85 12.62 -4.72 17.25
CA THR A 85 12.55 -4.33 15.83
C THR A 85 12.57 -2.81 15.73
N LYS A 86 13.47 -2.27 14.93
CA LYS A 86 13.50 -0.83 14.63
C LYS A 86 12.38 -0.50 13.67
N ILE A 87 11.47 0.39 14.07
CA ILE A 87 10.35 0.83 13.23
C ILE A 87 10.59 2.29 12.81
N HIS A 88 10.66 2.51 11.52
CA HIS A 88 10.68 3.85 10.93
C HIS A 88 9.32 4.12 10.27
N TYR A 89 8.62 5.11 10.78
CA TYR A 89 7.39 5.62 10.18
C TYR A 89 7.76 6.86 9.36
N LEU A 90 7.60 6.78 8.05
CA LEU A 90 7.74 7.91 7.14
C LEU A 90 6.34 8.43 6.82
N THR A 91 6.17 9.75 6.79
CA THR A 91 4.85 10.34 6.58
C THR A 91 4.49 10.41 5.11
N GLY A 92 3.23 10.09 4.81
CA GLY A 92 2.61 10.31 3.50
C GLY A 92 1.62 11.47 3.53
N ASN A 93 0.79 11.57 2.51
CA ASN A 93 -0.21 12.63 2.40
C ASN A 93 -1.50 12.33 3.18
N HIS A 94 -1.88 11.05 3.34
CA HIS A 94 -3.06 10.69 4.13
C HIS A 94 -2.80 10.79 5.64
N ASP A 95 -1.55 10.74 6.04
CA ASP A 95 -1.10 10.93 7.42
C ASP A 95 -0.20 12.17 7.60
N GLU A 96 -0.32 13.17 6.72
CA GLU A 96 0.50 14.40 6.71
C GLU A 96 0.47 15.19 8.03
N LEU A 97 -0.61 15.07 8.81
CA LEU A 97 -0.70 15.71 10.12
C LEU A 97 0.42 15.25 11.07
N LEU A 98 0.99 14.07 10.84
CA LEU A 98 2.12 13.55 11.61
C LEU A 98 3.45 14.25 11.26
N ARG A 99 3.56 14.95 10.13
CA ARG A 99 4.81 15.63 9.70
C ARG A 99 5.32 16.65 10.70
N LYS A 100 4.40 17.31 11.41
CA LYS A 100 4.77 18.27 12.48
C LYS A 100 5.54 17.62 13.65
N PHE A 101 5.50 16.29 13.75
CA PHE A 101 6.22 15.52 14.75
C PHE A 101 7.44 14.77 14.18
N ALA A 102 7.87 15.09 12.97
CA ALA A 102 9.08 14.51 12.38
C ALA A 102 10.28 14.71 13.31
N GLY A 103 11.10 13.66 13.47
CA GLY A 103 12.18 13.60 14.45
C GLY A 103 11.80 12.97 15.79
N LEU A 104 10.51 12.65 16.03
CA LEU A 104 10.05 11.95 17.23
C LEU A 104 10.70 10.57 17.35
N ARG A 105 11.17 10.25 18.56
CA ARG A 105 11.79 8.96 18.90
C ARG A 105 11.15 8.39 20.15
N LEU A 106 10.58 7.19 20.04
CA LEU A 106 9.97 6.45 21.14
C LEU A 106 10.55 5.04 21.19
N GLY A 107 11.64 4.85 21.93
CA GLY A 107 12.37 3.59 21.97
C GLY A 107 12.85 3.16 20.56
N GLN A 108 12.33 2.06 20.03
CA GLN A 108 12.66 1.57 18.70
C GLN A 108 11.83 2.19 17.57
N PHE A 109 10.83 3.01 17.90
CA PHE A 109 9.99 3.71 16.93
C PHE A 109 10.56 5.10 16.61
N ARG A 110 10.60 5.45 15.34
CA ARG A 110 11.01 6.77 14.83
C ARG A 110 10.00 7.25 13.81
N LEU A 111 9.70 8.55 13.85
CA LEU A 111 8.83 9.22 12.89
C LEU A 111 9.67 10.26 12.13
N ASP A 112 9.77 10.12 10.83
CA ASP A 112 10.56 10.96 9.95
C ASP A 112 9.81 11.20 8.62
N ASN A 113 10.31 12.11 7.77
CA ASN A 113 9.75 12.32 6.42
C ASN A 113 10.51 11.52 5.35
N LYS A 114 11.73 11.14 5.64
CA LYS A 114 12.61 10.35 4.76
C LYS A 114 13.60 9.56 5.59
N LEU A 115 14.15 8.51 4.99
CA LEU A 115 15.15 7.65 5.61
C LEU A 115 16.22 7.30 4.59
N VAL A 116 17.48 7.24 5.02
CA VAL A 116 18.56 6.64 4.24
C VAL A 116 19.08 5.43 5.01
N LEU A 117 19.15 4.29 4.34
CA LEU A 117 19.72 3.07 4.86
C LEU A 117 21.04 2.76 4.14
N ASP A 118 22.09 2.61 4.91
CA ASP A 118 23.38 2.12 4.40
C ASP A 118 23.35 0.59 4.44
N LEU A 119 23.12 -0.01 3.26
CA LEU A 119 22.99 -1.47 3.10
C LEU A 119 24.19 -2.01 2.29
N PRO A 120 24.59 -3.28 2.46
CA PRO A 120 25.74 -3.85 1.75
C PRO A 120 25.66 -3.77 0.23
N HIS A 121 24.45 -3.84 -0.35
CA HIS A 121 24.26 -3.72 -1.81
C HIS A 121 24.22 -2.27 -2.29
N GLY A 122 24.22 -1.28 -1.39
CA GLY A 122 24.21 0.14 -1.69
C GLY A 122 23.27 0.94 -0.82
N ARG A 123 23.48 2.25 -0.81
CA ARG A 123 22.65 3.20 -0.06
C ARG A 123 21.27 3.27 -0.67
N THR A 124 20.25 3.16 0.17
CA THR A 124 18.84 3.23 -0.21
C THR A 124 18.20 4.45 0.42
N TRP A 125 17.68 5.35 -0.40
CA TRP A 125 16.86 6.48 0.02
C TRP A 125 15.39 6.09 -0.01
N LEU A 126 14.68 6.27 1.12
CA LEU A 126 13.27 5.92 1.27
C LEU A 126 12.47 7.19 1.64
N PHE A 127 11.38 7.41 0.97
CA PHE A 127 10.38 8.43 1.26
C PHE A 127 9.04 8.03 0.60
N HIS A 128 7.93 8.63 1.03
CA HIS A 128 6.64 8.19 0.52
C HIS A 128 6.45 8.48 -0.98
N GLY A 129 6.69 9.72 -1.40
CA GLY A 129 6.56 10.11 -2.80
C GLY A 129 5.65 11.31 -3.05
N ASP A 130 4.75 11.61 -2.15
CA ASP A 130 3.74 12.67 -2.26
C ASP A 130 4.31 14.09 -2.42
N VAL A 131 5.58 14.30 -2.10
CA VAL A 131 6.28 15.59 -2.32
C VAL A 131 6.29 16.01 -3.79
N PHE A 132 6.11 15.08 -4.71
CA PHE A 132 6.02 15.36 -6.16
C PHE A 132 4.58 15.62 -6.63
N ASP A 133 3.59 15.59 -5.73
CA ASP A 133 2.18 15.78 -6.07
C ASP A 133 1.83 17.14 -6.71
N VAL A 134 2.64 18.16 -6.45
CA VAL A 134 2.44 19.47 -7.09
C VAL A 134 2.51 19.35 -8.61
N THR A 135 3.34 18.44 -9.12
CA THR A 135 3.42 18.11 -10.55
C THR A 135 2.36 17.11 -10.99
N MET A 136 1.80 16.33 -10.04
CA MET A 136 0.89 15.21 -10.31
C MET A 136 -0.58 15.46 -9.95
N ARG A 137 -0.94 16.65 -9.46
CA ARG A 137 -2.31 16.98 -8.99
C ARG A 137 -3.45 16.60 -9.95
N HIS A 138 -3.15 16.40 -11.22
CA HIS A 138 -4.14 16.02 -12.24
C HIS A 138 -4.29 14.51 -12.44
N SER A 139 -3.38 13.68 -11.96
CA SER A 139 -3.34 12.23 -12.25
C SER A 139 -4.03 11.34 -11.21
N ARG A 140 -4.11 11.77 -9.95
CA ARG A 140 -4.69 10.97 -8.85
C ARG A 140 -6.14 10.57 -9.04
N TRP A 141 -6.96 11.50 -9.55
CA TRP A 141 -8.37 11.23 -9.84
C TRP A 141 -8.54 10.23 -11.01
N LEU A 142 -7.54 10.17 -11.88
CA LEU A 142 -7.51 9.32 -13.07
C LEU A 142 -7.06 7.87 -12.77
N ALA A 143 -6.15 7.68 -11.84
CA ALA A 143 -5.72 6.34 -11.41
C ALA A 143 -6.88 5.57 -10.74
N LYS A 144 -7.73 6.27 -9.96
CA LYS A 144 -8.93 5.68 -9.36
C LYS A 144 -10.01 5.27 -10.38
N LEU A 145 -9.94 5.76 -11.61
CA LEU A 145 -10.83 5.37 -12.71
C LEU A 145 -10.31 4.14 -13.51
N GLY A 146 -9.07 3.69 -13.25
CA GLY A 146 -8.39 2.71 -14.11
C GLY A 146 -8.92 1.29 -14.08
N GLY A 147 -9.48 0.81 -12.96
CA GLY A 147 -9.98 -0.56 -12.86
C GLY A 147 -11.49 -0.65 -13.17
N HIS A 148 -12.30 -0.35 -12.20
CA HIS A 148 -13.77 -0.47 -12.29
C HIS A 148 -14.43 0.67 -13.07
N GLY A 149 -13.71 1.80 -13.26
CA GLY A 149 -14.22 2.96 -14.01
C GLY A 149 -14.24 2.75 -15.52
N TYR A 150 -13.39 1.87 -16.07
CA TYR A 150 -13.35 1.61 -17.52
C TYR A 150 -14.62 0.91 -18.01
N ASP A 151 -15.08 -0.11 -17.29
CA ASP A 151 -16.32 -0.84 -17.62
C ASP A 151 -17.55 0.05 -17.44
N LEU A 152 -17.57 0.86 -16.38
CA LEU A 152 -18.63 1.86 -16.15
C LEU A 152 -18.62 2.94 -17.23
N LEU A 153 -17.45 3.41 -17.67
CA LEU A 153 -17.32 4.39 -18.76
C LEU A 153 -17.77 3.81 -20.10
N ILE A 154 -17.51 2.52 -20.38
CA ILE A 154 -18.03 1.85 -21.58
C ILE A 154 -19.56 1.77 -21.54
N LEU A 155 -20.15 1.43 -20.40
CA LEU A 155 -21.59 1.40 -20.18
C LEU A 155 -22.22 2.79 -20.36
N ILE A 156 -21.64 3.81 -19.73
CA ILE A 156 -22.10 5.21 -19.87
C ILE A 156 -21.97 5.67 -21.33
N ASN A 157 -20.85 5.40 -21.99
CA ASN A 157 -20.63 5.74 -23.41
C ASN A 157 -21.67 5.10 -24.33
N ARG A 158 -22.02 3.83 -24.05
CA ARG A 158 -23.05 3.11 -24.81
C ARG A 158 -24.43 3.71 -24.60
N SER A 159 -24.77 4.06 -23.34
CA SER A 159 -26.04 4.65 -22.96
C SER A 159 -26.19 6.08 -23.50
N VAL A 160 -25.12 6.89 -23.39
CA VAL A 160 -25.10 8.27 -23.92
C VAL A 160 -25.22 8.29 -25.43
N ASN A 161 -24.46 7.43 -26.13
CA ASN A 161 -24.51 7.36 -27.60
C ASN A 161 -25.87 6.82 -28.10
N TYR A 162 -26.50 5.91 -27.37
CA TYR A 162 -27.86 5.45 -27.67
C TYR A 162 -28.91 6.61 -27.56
N LEU A 163 -28.76 7.45 -26.55
CA LEU A 163 -29.61 8.64 -26.36
C LEU A 163 -29.34 9.72 -27.43
N LEU A 164 -28.09 9.95 -27.76
CA LEU A 164 -27.67 10.90 -28.79
C LEU A 164 -28.17 10.48 -30.19
N ASP A 165 -28.09 9.19 -30.52
CA ASP A 165 -28.61 8.63 -31.76
C ASP A 165 -30.14 8.86 -31.85
N LYS A 166 -30.88 8.67 -30.74
CA LYS A 166 -32.33 8.97 -30.70
C LYS A 166 -32.69 10.47 -30.85
N LEU A 167 -31.76 11.34 -30.46
CA LEU A 167 -31.89 12.79 -30.55
C LEU A 167 -31.32 13.37 -31.84
N GLY A 168 -30.85 12.52 -32.78
CA GLY A 168 -30.25 12.96 -34.04
C GLY A 168 -28.94 13.75 -33.86
N ARG A 169 -28.26 13.57 -32.74
CA ARG A 169 -26.97 14.24 -32.44
C ARG A 169 -25.76 13.34 -32.73
N PRO A 170 -24.62 13.91 -33.13
CA PRO A 170 -23.42 13.14 -33.42
C PRO A 170 -22.91 12.40 -32.16
N ARG A 171 -22.39 11.17 -32.37
CA ARG A 171 -21.81 10.33 -31.30
C ARG A 171 -20.60 10.98 -30.67
N VAL A 172 -20.49 10.88 -29.36
CA VAL A 172 -19.33 11.36 -28.60
C VAL A 172 -18.34 10.21 -28.40
N ALA A 173 -17.10 10.39 -28.88
CA ALA A 173 -16.03 9.41 -28.70
C ALA A 173 -15.36 9.59 -27.33
N LEU A 174 -16.00 9.12 -26.26
CA LEU A 174 -15.41 9.09 -24.91
C LEU A 174 -14.10 8.28 -24.89
N SER A 175 -13.94 7.33 -25.80
CA SER A 175 -12.69 6.54 -25.94
C SER A 175 -11.45 7.38 -26.22
N LYS A 176 -11.58 8.51 -26.93
CA LYS A 176 -10.44 9.41 -27.22
C LYS A 176 -10.04 10.18 -25.96
N LEU A 177 -11.02 10.65 -25.19
CA LEU A 177 -10.81 11.35 -23.92
C LEU A 177 -10.14 10.43 -22.88
N VAL A 178 -10.56 9.14 -22.83
CA VAL A 178 -9.98 8.13 -21.96
C VAL A 178 -8.53 7.81 -22.36
N LYS A 179 -8.25 7.64 -23.67
CA LYS A 179 -6.88 7.40 -24.17
C LYS A 179 -5.93 8.55 -23.81
N GLU A 180 -6.35 9.80 -24.00
CA GLU A 180 -5.53 10.97 -23.67
C GLU A 180 -5.27 11.07 -22.16
N ARG A 181 -6.26 10.73 -21.34
CA ARG A 181 -6.12 10.74 -19.90
C ARG A 181 -5.24 9.60 -19.38
N VAL A 182 -5.40 8.38 -19.90
CA VAL A 182 -4.51 7.25 -19.59
C VAL A 182 -3.07 7.59 -19.96
N LYS A 183 -2.84 8.16 -21.15
CA LYS A 183 -1.51 8.61 -21.58
C LYS A 183 -0.92 9.66 -20.65
N SER A 184 -1.74 10.61 -20.17
CA SER A 184 -1.30 11.63 -19.21
C SER A 184 -0.96 11.03 -17.85
N ALA A 185 -1.74 10.05 -17.37
CA ALA A 185 -1.46 9.36 -16.10
C ALA A 185 -0.16 8.55 -16.20
N VAL A 186 0.05 7.80 -17.28
CA VAL A 186 1.29 7.05 -17.53
C VAL A 186 2.50 7.99 -17.58
N ALA A 187 2.39 9.13 -18.28
CA ALA A 187 3.44 10.12 -18.34
C ALA A 187 3.76 10.73 -16.96
N ALA A 188 2.75 10.95 -16.12
CA ALA A 188 2.93 11.48 -14.78
C ALA A 188 3.67 10.48 -13.87
N VAL A 189 3.33 9.19 -13.96
CA VAL A 189 4.04 8.13 -13.24
C VAL A 189 5.50 8.04 -13.69
N SER A 190 5.75 8.03 -14.99
CA SER A 190 7.12 8.01 -15.55
C SER A 190 7.93 9.22 -15.09
N ASN A 191 7.36 10.42 -15.12
CA ASN A 191 8.02 11.64 -14.65
C ASN A 191 8.36 11.58 -13.13
N PHE A 192 7.48 10.97 -12.34
CA PHE A 192 7.70 10.77 -10.91
C PHE A 192 8.94 9.90 -10.67
N GLU A 193 8.99 8.75 -11.32
CA GLU A 193 10.07 7.78 -11.17
C GLU A 193 11.41 8.32 -11.65
N GLU A 194 11.42 8.97 -12.84
CA GLU A 194 12.61 9.62 -13.39
C GLU A 194 13.12 10.74 -12.47
N THR A 195 12.22 11.54 -11.91
CA THR A 195 12.59 12.61 -10.97
C THR A 195 13.20 12.03 -9.69
N ALA A 196 12.58 10.99 -9.12
CA ALA A 196 13.07 10.32 -7.93
C ALA A 196 14.46 9.69 -8.18
N ALA A 197 14.66 9.04 -9.33
CA ALA A 197 15.92 8.44 -9.72
C ALA A 197 17.01 9.50 -9.96
N THR A 198 16.69 10.62 -10.60
CA THR A 198 17.63 11.72 -10.85
C THR A 198 18.14 12.31 -9.53
N ILE A 199 17.23 12.61 -8.59
CA ILE A 199 17.62 13.11 -7.27
C ILE A 199 18.47 12.07 -6.52
N ALA A 200 18.10 10.79 -6.60
CA ALA A 200 18.87 9.73 -5.96
C ALA A 200 20.28 9.62 -6.53
N ALA A 201 20.44 9.73 -7.85
CA ALA A 201 21.75 9.74 -8.52
C ALA A 201 22.59 10.96 -8.12
N ASP A 202 21.96 12.14 -8.04
CA ASP A 202 22.62 13.37 -7.64
C ASP A 202 23.20 13.29 -6.22
N GLU A 203 22.50 12.61 -5.32
CA GLU A 203 22.89 12.38 -3.92
C GLU A 203 23.77 11.13 -3.72
N GLY A 204 24.08 10.40 -4.79
CA GLY A 204 24.90 9.19 -4.76
C GLY A 204 24.22 7.97 -4.12
N TYR A 205 22.90 7.90 -4.19
CA TYR A 205 22.14 6.73 -3.75
C TYR A 205 22.00 5.72 -4.90
N ARG A 206 22.24 4.45 -4.61
CA ARG A 206 22.05 3.36 -5.57
C ARG A 206 20.59 2.97 -5.73
N TYR A 207 19.80 3.11 -4.67
CA TYR A 207 18.41 2.73 -4.62
C TYR A 207 17.55 3.89 -4.17
N VAL A 208 16.38 4.03 -4.75
CA VAL A 208 15.30 4.90 -4.27
C VAL A 208 14.04 4.09 -4.08
N ALA A 209 13.43 4.15 -2.89
CA ALA A 209 12.25 3.39 -2.54
C ALA A 209 11.07 4.31 -2.20
N CYS A 210 9.98 4.16 -2.92
CA CYS A 210 8.75 4.94 -2.81
C CYS A 210 7.53 4.06 -2.54
N GLY A 211 6.41 4.67 -2.17
CA GLY A 211 5.04 4.16 -2.23
C GLY A 211 4.20 5.04 -3.13
N HIS A 212 3.05 5.51 -2.64
CA HIS A 212 2.22 6.59 -3.17
C HIS A 212 1.50 6.35 -4.49
N ILE A 213 2.17 5.79 -5.50
CA ILE A 213 1.56 5.51 -6.81
C ILE A 213 0.89 4.13 -6.89
N HIS A 214 0.99 3.33 -5.83
CA HIS A 214 0.39 1.99 -5.71
C HIS A 214 0.79 1.02 -6.83
N GLN A 215 2.00 1.17 -7.39
CA GLN A 215 2.50 0.30 -8.45
C GLN A 215 3.76 -0.44 -7.98
N PRO A 216 3.62 -1.69 -7.49
CA PRO A 216 4.76 -2.46 -7.01
C PRO A 216 5.74 -2.75 -8.16
N GLU A 217 6.97 -2.26 -8.05
CA GLU A 217 7.96 -2.41 -9.12
C GLU A 217 9.39 -2.36 -8.59
N ILE A 218 10.28 -3.07 -9.26
CA ILE A 218 11.73 -2.92 -9.17
C ILE A 218 12.27 -2.78 -10.59
N LYS A 219 12.84 -1.62 -10.89
CA LYS A 219 13.44 -1.36 -12.20
C LYS A 219 14.67 -0.50 -12.13
N THR A 220 15.55 -0.65 -13.11
CA THR A 220 16.72 0.22 -13.27
C THR A 220 16.34 1.41 -14.15
N LEU A 221 16.65 2.60 -13.68
CA LEU A 221 16.48 3.86 -14.39
C LEU A 221 17.86 4.48 -14.66
N SER A 222 18.15 4.77 -15.91
CA SER A 222 19.40 5.43 -16.30
C SER A 222 19.25 6.95 -16.16
N THR A 223 20.21 7.57 -15.48
CA THR A 223 20.30 9.02 -15.31
C THR A 223 21.63 9.53 -15.87
N GLU A 224 21.81 10.83 -15.97
CA GLU A 224 23.06 11.45 -16.43
C GLU A 224 24.25 11.10 -15.51
N LYS A 225 24.01 10.78 -14.22
CA LYS A 225 25.04 10.44 -13.22
C LYS A 225 25.18 8.94 -12.95
N GLY A 226 24.48 8.10 -13.73
CA GLY A 226 24.54 6.65 -13.60
C GLY A 226 23.18 6.02 -13.34
N ASP A 227 23.19 4.70 -13.20
CA ASP A 227 21.99 3.90 -13.01
C ASP A 227 21.55 3.89 -11.55
N VAL A 228 20.25 4.11 -11.34
CA VAL A 228 19.58 4.00 -10.04
C VAL A 228 18.52 2.91 -10.12
N ILE A 229 18.41 2.11 -9.09
CA ILE A 229 17.36 1.11 -8.97
C ILE A 229 16.19 1.73 -8.23
N TYR A 230 15.11 1.95 -8.97
CA TYR A 230 13.83 2.40 -8.43
C TYR A 230 13.06 1.22 -7.85
N LEU A 231 12.50 1.42 -6.66
CA LEU A 231 11.72 0.45 -5.91
C LEU A 231 10.39 1.07 -5.52
N ASN A 232 9.29 0.36 -5.74
CA ASN A 232 7.99 0.75 -5.19
C ASN A 232 7.39 -0.40 -4.40
N SER A 233 6.97 -0.12 -3.17
CA SER A 233 6.42 -1.13 -2.26
C SER A 233 4.99 -1.56 -2.61
N GLY A 234 4.33 -0.85 -3.54
CA GLY A 234 2.92 -1.07 -3.84
C GLY A 234 2.03 -0.63 -2.68
N ASP A 235 1.00 -1.41 -2.37
CA ASP A 235 -0.01 -1.06 -1.37
C ASP A 235 -0.62 -2.30 -0.69
N TRP A 236 -1.47 -2.04 0.34
CA TRP A 236 -2.27 -3.06 1.04
C TRP A 236 -3.78 -2.85 0.84
N VAL A 237 -4.15 -2.29 -0.31
CA VAL A 237 -5.54 -2.05 -0.76
C VAL A 237 -5.88 -2.90 -1.99
N GLU A 238 -4.99 -2.96 -2.98
CA GLU A 238 -5.22 -3.68 -4.24
C GLU A 238 -4.14 -4.76 -4.49
N ASN A 239 -2.87 -4.43 -4.28
CA ASN A 239 -1.74 -5.29 -4.68
C ASN A 239 -1.27 -6.25 -3.57
N LEU A 240 -1.39 -5.86 -2.30
CA LEU A 240 -0.94 -6.62 -1.12
C LEU A 240 0.55 -7.00 -1.22
N THR A 241 1.40 -6.00 -1.35
CA THR A 241 2.82 -6.15 -1.62
C THR A 241 3.70 -5.48 -0.57
N ALA A 242 4.96 -5.88 -0.52
CA ALA A 242 6.00 -5.29 0.31
C ALA A 242 7.36 -5.37 -0.39
N LEU A 243 8.29 -4.49 -0.03
CA LEU A 243 9.70 -4.68 -0.37
C LEU A 243 10.41 -5.39 0.79
N GLU A 244 11.17 -6.41 0.47
CA GLU A 244 12.00 -7.13 1.42
C GLU A 244 13.47 -7.05 1.00
N TYR A 245 14.34 -6.79 1.97
CA TYR A 245 15.78 -6.81 1.76
C TYR A 245 16.42 -7.93 2.58
N THR A 246 17.24 -8.73 1.89
CA THR A 246 18.07 -9.74 2.51
C THR A 246 19.54 -9.55 2.08
N LEU A 247 20.47 -10.03 2.91
CA LEU A 247 21.90 -9.96 2.58
C LEU A 247 22.27 -10.81 1.37
N GLU A 248 21.49 -11.86 1.09
CA GLU A 248 21.77 -12.80 0.01
C GLU A 248 21.21 -12.30 -1.33
N ALA A 249 20.01 -11.76 -1.33
CA ALA A 249 19.28 -11.44 -2.56
C ALA A 249 19.14 -9.93 -2.84
N GLY A 250 19.50 -9.04 -1.89
CA GLY A 250 19.23 -7.63 -2.00
C GLY A 250 17.74 -7.31 -1.84
N TRP A 251 17.27 -6.28 -2.55
CA TRP A 251 15.87 -5.90 -2.56
C TRP A 251 15.04 -6.82 -3.46
N GLN A 252 13.89 -7.27 -2.94
CA GLN A 252 12.92 -8.10 -3.65
C GLN A 252 11.50 -7.59 -3.38
N LEU A 253 10.60 -7.73 -4.36
CA LEU A 253 9.18 -7.57 -4.16
C LEU A 253 8.58 -8.86 -3.58
N TYR A 254 7.78 -8.70 -2.55
CA TYR A 254 6.95 -9.73 -1.97
C TYR A 254 5.50 -9.50 -2.41
N TYR A 255 4.86 -10.56 -2.89
CA TYR A 255 3.43 -10.59 -3.22
C TYR A 255 2.71 -11.54 -2.27
N TYR A 256 1.74 -11.02 -1.52
CA TYR A 256 0.98 -11.82 -0.56
C TYR A 256 0.21 -12.96 -1.24
N ASN A 257 -0.39 -12.69 -2.39
CA ASN A 257 -1.21 -13.65 -3.14
C ASN A 257 -0.39 -14.78 -3.78
N ASP A 258 0.91 -14.58 -3.95
CA ASP A 258 1.82 -15.58 -4.52
C ASP A 258 2.50 -16.45 -3.45
N ASP A 259 2.31 -16.12 -2.17
CA ASP A 259 2.92 -16.86 -1.07
C ASP A 259 2.05 -18.06 -0.64
N PRO A 260 2.47 -19.32 -0.92
CA PRO A 260 1.69 -20.50 -0.56
C PRO A 260 1.38 -20.62 0.94
N ARG A 261 2.16 -19.97 1.79
CA ARG A 261 1.94 -19.96 3.25
C ARG A 261 0.79 -19.07 3.66
N MET A 262 0.36 -18.16 2.77
CA MET A 262 -0.77 -17.25 2.97
C MET A 262 -2.07 -17.81 2.41
N LEU A 263 -2.01 -18.88 1.61
CA LEU A 263 -3.20 -19.60 1.15
C LEU A 263 -3.97 -20.09 2.37
N GLN A 264 -5.20 -19.65 2.47
CA GLN A 264 -6.06 -20.00 3.60
C GLN A 264 -6.50 -21.46 3.47
N THR A 265 -6.42 -22.20 4.58
CA THR A 265 -7.22 -23.43 4.70
C THR A 265 -8.67 -23.01 5.01
N PRO A 266 -9.70 -23.77 4.57
CA PRO A 266 -11.10 -23.46 4.88
C PRO A 266 -11.36 -23.31 6.39
N GLU A 267 -10.59 -24.00 7.24
CA GLU A 267 -10.68 -23.89 8.71
C GLU A 267 -10.12 -22.55 9.23
N ALA A 268 -9.08 -22.02 8.61
CA ALA A 268 -8.53 -20.69 8.96
C ALA A 268 -9.47 -19.56 8.52
N GLU A 269 -10.13 -19.71 7.38
CA GLU A 269 -11.17 -18.78 6.93
C GLU A 269 -12.38 -18.77 7.86
N ALA A 270 -12.83 -19.95 8.28
CA ALA A 270 -13.95 -20.08 9.22
C ALA A 270 -13.61 -19.50 10.60
N ALA A 271 -12.37 -19.69 11.07
CA ALA A 271 -11.92 -19.11 12.35
C ALA A 271 -11.84 -17.57 12.30
N ASP A 272 -11.32 -17.01 11.20
CA ASP A 272 -11.27 -15.56 11.00
C ASP A 272 -12.67 -14.95 10.84
N ALA A 273 -13.59 -15.62 10.13
CA ALA A 273 -14.97 -15.20 9.99
C ALA A 273 -15.72 -15.25 11.34
N ALA A 274 -15.49 -16.28 12.16
CA ALA A 274 -16.07 -16.39 13.50
C ALA A 274 -15.53 -15.29 14.43
N GLU A 275 -14.24 -14.97 14.38
CA GLU A 275 -13.64 -13.88 15.14
C GLU A 275 -14.19 -12.51 14.70
N GLU A 276 -14.46 -12.34 13.38
CA GLU A 276 -15.03 -11.12 12.83
C GLU A 276 -16.49 -10.92 13.26
N LEU A 277 -17.29 -11.99 13.24
CA LEU A 277 -18.68 -11.98 13.72
C LEU A 277 -18.77 -11.70 15.23
N ALA A 278 -17.82 -12.20 16.02
CA ALA A 278 -17.75 -11.94 17.45
C ALA A 278 -17.38 -10.47 17.79
N ASP A 279 -16.57 -9.84 16.92
CA ASP A 279 -16.09 -8.47 17.09
C ASP A 279 -16.95 -7.43 16.35
N ALA A 280 -17.82 -7.84 15.41
CA ALA A 280 -18.66 -6.94 14.63
C ALA A 280 -19.97 -6.61 15.36
N ASN A 281 -20.24 -5.32 15.50
CA ASN A 281 -21.62 -4.85 15.66
C ASN A 281 -22.21 -4.65 14.25
N PRO A 282 -23.12 -5.55 13.76
CA PRO A 282 -23.65 -5.47 12.38
C PRO A 282 -24.37 -4.16 12.09
N ALA A 283 -24.96 -3.52 13.10
CA ALA A 283 -25.64 -2.24 12.95
C ALA A 283 -24.64 -1.11 12.67
N ALA A 284 -23.50 -1.07 13.32
CA ALA A 284 -22.47 -0.06 13.09
C ALA A 284 -21.78 -0.22 11.72
N LEU A 285 -21.63 -1.46 11.23
CA LEU A 285 -21.13 -1.74 9.89
C LEU A 285 -22.10 -1.25 8.80
N LEU A 286 -23.39 -1.53 8.97
CA LEU A 286 -24.43 -1.09 8.04
C LEU A 286 -24.57 0.43 8.04
N GLU A 287 -24.55 1.07 9.21
CA GLU A 287 -24.59 2.54 9.32
C GLU A 287 -23.37 3.19 8.65
N GLY A 288 -22.19 2.62 8.81
CA GLY A 288 -20.95 3.06 8.16
C GLY A 288 -21.06 2.98 6.64
N LEU A 289 -21.51 1.85 6.10
CA LEU A 289 -21.74 1.66 4.67
C LEU A 289 -22.80 2.63 4.13
N LEU A 290 -23.93 2.76 4.81
CA LEU A 290 -25.00 3.69 4.39
C LEU A 290 -24.54 5.16 4.45
N ALA A 291 -23.66 5.54 5.36
CA ALA A 291 -23.08 6.87 5.41
C ALA A 291 -22.16 7.19 4.22
N GLU A 292 -21.45 6.19 3.69
CA GLU A 292 -20.62 6.34 2.48
C GLU A 292 -21.45 6.51 1.21
N PHE A 293 -22.62 5.86 1.12
CA PHE A 293 -23.52 5.97 -0.02
C PHE A 293 -24.45 7.20 0.03
N LYS A 294 -24.53 7.90 1.16
CA LYS A 294 -25.21 9.21 1.22
C LYS A 294 -24.31 10.28 0.60
N ILE A 295 -24.30 10.30 -0.72
CA ILE A 295 -23.81 11.45 -1.50
C ILE A 295 -24.72 12.64 -1.16
N ARG A 296 -24.11 13.72 -0.68
CA ARG A 296 -24.77 15.03 -0.58
C ARG A 296 -25.01 15.60 -1.96
#